data_d7a96268a0bc8868b4f9b047b389d58b
#
_entry.id   d7a96268a0bc8868b4f9b047b389d58b
#
_cell.length_a   1.000
_cell.length_b   1.000
_cell.length_c   1.000
_cell.angle_alpha   90.00
_cell.angle_beta   90.00
_cell.angle_gamma   90.00
#
_symmetry.space_group_name_H-M   'P 1'
#
loop_
_entity.id
_entity.type
_entity.pdbx_description
1 polymer ?
#
loop_
_entity_poly.entity_id
_entity_poly.type
_entity_poly.pdbx_seq_one_letter_code
_entity_poly.pdbx_strand_id
1 'polypeptide(L)'
;YELGQVSAMTLQQTEAGKTQAESGKAAIDAAVAQLRRQLNAMIGEELTAPLTLNALPEVTAEQLAAMDVEKDLEKAKAVSYDLYAAKLTLEDADEEYKDKAGDLGYNEDNYEYIAVKHRWQAAQYTYNAAVQNFELSFRSLYDSVQSYASALNAAKVSLECERSDLAAAQLRYEQGTISENALHTAEDELYT
;
A
#
# COMPACT_ATOMS: atom_id res chain seq x y z
N TYR A 1 -41.79 6.64 -16.87
CA TYR A 1 -42.30 5.79 -17.94
C TYR A 1 -43.83 5.94 -18.11
N GLU A 2 -44.61 5.76 -17.06
CA GLU A 2 -46.08 5.89 -17.10
C GLU A 2 -46.56 7.28 -17.54
N LEU A 3 -45.80 8.32 -17.24
CA LEU A 3 -46.09 9.70 -17.67
C LEU A 3 -45.61 10.02 -19.11
N GLY A 4 -45.03 9.04 -19.81
CA GLY A 4 -44.53 9.19 -21.20
C GLY A 4 -43.22 9.99 -21.33
N GLN A 5 -42.56 10.36 -20.24
CA GLN A 5 -41.32 11.14 -20.22
C GLN A 5 -40.07 10.32 -20.46
N VAL A 6 -40.12 8.99 -20.24
CA VAL A 6 -38.99 8.09 -20.36
C VAL A 6 -39.37 6.85 -21.17
N SER A 7 -38.48 6.39 -22.06
CA SER A 7 -38.69 5.19 -22.85
C SER A 7 -38.60 3.90 -22.04
N ALA A 8 -39.28 2.83 -22.47
CA ALA A 8 -39.14 1.52 -21.83
C ALA A 8 -37.69 1.01 -21.82
N MET A 9 -36.91 1.31 -22.85
CA MET A 9 -35.48 0.97 -22.95
C MET A 9 -34.68 1.69 -21.87
N THR A 10 -34.94 2.97 -21.63
CA THR A 10 -34.23 3.76 -20.61
C THR A 10 -34.57 3.24 -19.20
N LEU A 11 -35.83 2.87 -18.94
CA LEU A 11 -36.22 2.24 -17.68
C LEU A 11 -35.46 0.93 -17.47
N GLN A 12 -35.41 0.06 -18.48
CA GLN A 12 -34.70 -1.22 -18.40
C GLN A 12 -33.19 -1.04 -18.20
N GLN A 13 -32.57 -0.04 -18.83
CA GLN A 13 -31.15 0.30 -18.62
C GLN A 13 -30.89 0.77 -17.18
N THR A 14 -31.78 1.59 -16.63
CA THR A 14 -31.68 2.07 -15.24
C THR A 14 -31.84 0.92 -14.24
N GLU A 15 -32.80 0.01 -14.47
CA GLU A 15 -32.98 -1.19 -13.64
C GLU A 15 -31.76 -2.12 -13.71
N ALA A 16 -31.16 -2.30 -14.88
CA ALA A 16 -29.94 -3.06 -15.05
C ALA A 16 -28.77 -2.40 -14.30
N GLY A 17 -28.62 -1.08 -14.40
CA GLY A 17 -27.61 -0.31 -13.66
C GLY A 17 -27.79 -0.44 -12.15
N LYS A 18 -29.03 -0.36 -11.65
CA LYS A 18 -29.33 -0.58 -10.23
C LYS A 18 -28.93 -1.98 -9.78
N THR A 19 -29.31 -3.01 -10.53
CA THR A 19 -28.95 -4.41 -10.22
C THR A 19 -27.44 -4.61 -10.20
N GLN A 20 -26.70 -3.99 -11.12
CA GLN A 20 -25.24 -4.03 -11.15
C GLN A 20 -24.63 -3.34 -9.93
N ALA A 21 -25.15 -2.18 -9.53
CA ALA A 21 -24.70 -1.46 -8.36
C ALA A 21 -24.94 -2.26 -7.06
N GLU A 22 -26.13 -2.88 -6.93
CA GLU A 22 -26.47 -3.77 -5.81
C GLU A 22 -25.54 -5.00 -5.75
N SER A 23 -25.23 -5.61 -6.89
CA SER A 23 -24.27 -6.71 -6.99
C SER A 23 -22.85 -6.27 -6.61
N GLY A 24 -22.41 -5.08 -7.08
CA GLY A 24 -21.13 -4.48 -6.71
C GLY A 24 -21.03 -4.23 -5.20
N LYS A 25 -22.08 -3.68 -4.60
CA LYS A 25 -22.16 -3.48 -3.15
C LYS A 25 -22.02 -4.81 -2.40
N ALA A 26 -22.77 -5.84 -2.80
CA ALA A 26 -22.71 -7.17 -2.17
C ALA A 26 -21.28 -7.78 -2.26
N ALA A 27 -20.58 -7.60 -3.39
CA ALA A 27 -19.21 -8.04 -3.54
C ALA A 27 -18.24 -7.31 -2.58
N ILE A 28 -18.41 -6.00 -2.40
CA ILE A 28 -17.62 -5.19 -1.45
C ILE A 28 -17.91 -5.64 -0.01
N ASP A 29 -19.17 -5.82 0.36
CA ASP A 29 -19.55 -6.28 1.69
C ASP A 29 -18.94 -7.66 2.00
N ALA A 30 -18.91 -8.58 1.03
CA ALA A 30 -18.25 -9.87 1.15
C ALA A 30 -16.73 -9.74 1.31
N ALA A 31 -16.09 -8.85 0.57
CA ALA A 31 -14.65 -8.59 0.69
C ALA A 31 -14.30 -8.00 2.07
N VAL A 32 -15.08 -7.06 2.57
CA VAL A 32 -14.91 -6.49 3.93
C VAL A 32 -15.05 -7.58 4.98
N ALA A 33 -16.07 -8.44 4.86
CA ALA A 33 -16.25 -9.56 5.79
C ALA A 33 -15.08 -10.55 5.76
N GLN A 34 -14.51 -10.79 4.59
CA GLN A 34 -13.31 -11.63 4.45
C GLN A 34 -12.08 -11.00 5.11
N LEU A 35 -11.84 -9.72 4.89
CA LEU A 35 -10.72 -8.99 5.51
C LEU A 35 -10.83 -8.96 7.04
N ARG A 36 -12.04 -8.78 7.58
CA ARG A 36 -12.29 -8.87 9.03
C ARG A 36 -11.95 -10.26 9.58
N ARG A 37 -12.35 -11.33 8.89
CA ARG A 37 -11.99 -12.70 9.28
C ARG A 37 -10.49 -12.93 9.25
N GLN A 38 -9.79 -12.42 8.24
CA GLN A 38 -8.33 -12.51 8.17
C GLN A 38 -7.65 -11.78 9.33
N LEU A 39 -8.13 -10.57 9.64
CA LEU A 39 -7.60 -9.80 10.76
C LEU A 39 -7.85 -10.51 12.09
N ASN A 40 -9.07 -11.03 12.34
CA ASN A 40 -9.37 -11.83 13.53
C ASN A 40 -8.43 -13.04 13.65
N ALA A 41 -8.19 -13.75 12.55
CA ALA A 41 -7.25 -14.87 12.53
C ALA A 41 -5.81 -14.44 12.88
N MET A 42 -5.37 -13.27 12.39
CA MET A 42 -4.02 -12.75 12.68
C MET A 42 -3.83 -12.34 14.14
N ILE A 43 -4.88 -11.84 14.80
CA ILE A 43 -4.84 -11.45 16.22
C ILE A 43 -5.22 -12.60 17.17
N GLY A 44 -5.56 -13.78 16.64
CA GLY A 44 -5.89 -14.98 17.43
C GLY A 44 -7.32 -14.99 17.98
N GLU A 45 -8.23 -14.17 17.44
CA GLU A 45 -9.62 -14.15 17.81
C GLU A 45 -10.48 -15.09 16.93
N GLU A 46 -11.72 -15.39 17.37
CA GLU A 46 -12.66 -16.14 16.54
C GLU A 46 -12.95 -15.40 15.22
N LEU A 47 -13.04 -16.14 14.11
CA LEU A 47 -13.22 -15.57 12.76
C LEU A 47 -14.43 -14.64 12.62
N THR A 48 -15.45 -14.85 13.44
CA THR A 48 -16.72 -14.07 13.44
C THR A 48 -16.81 -13.08 14.59
N ALA A 49 -15.77 -12.94 15.42
CA ALA A 49 -15.76 -12.00 16.52
C ALA A 49 -16.01 -10.56 16.02
N PRO A 50 -16.80 -9.76 16.77
CA PRO A 50 -17.04 -8.37 16.42
C PRO A 50 -15.72 -7.59 16.53
N LEU A 51 -15.29 -6.99 15.42
CA LEU A 51 -14.07 -6.20 15.36
C LEU A 51 -14.42 -4.71 15.28
N THR A 52 -13.98 -3.94 16.27
CA THR A 52 -14.05 -2.49 16.24
C THR A 52 -12.69 -1.95 15.79
N LEU A 53 -12.66 -1.31 14.62
CA LEU A 53 -11.47 -0.65 14.11
C LEU A 53 -11.45 0.79 14.61
N ASN A 54 -10.34 1.21 15.16
CA ASN A 54 -10.08 2.62 15.43
C ASN A 54 -9.87 3.38 14.12
N ALA A 55 -10.01 4.69 14.14
CA ALA A 55 -9.62 5.53 13.02
C ALA A 55 -8.16 5.27 12.62
N LEU A 56 -7.87 5.29 11.33
CA LEU A 56 -6.50 5.20 10.85
C LEU A 56 -5.67 6.34 11.46
N PRO A 57 -4.42 6.07 11.89
CA PRO A 57 -3.56 7.13 12.37
C PRO A 57 -3.33 8.14 11.24
N GLU A 58 -3.60 9.39 11.52
CA GLU A 58 -3.30 10.46 10.57
C GLU A 58 -1.82 10.79 10.61
N VAL A 59 -1.21 10.83 9.43
CA VAL A 59 0.17 11.33 9.28
C VAL A 59 0.13 12.84 9.19
N THR A 60 0.77 13.52 10.13
CA THR A 60 0.80 14.99 10.15
C THR A 60 1.82 15.53 9.15
N ALA A 61 1.62 16.79 8.74
CA ALA A 61 2.57 17.48 7.87
C ALA A 61 3.96 17.63 8.54
N GLU A 62 4.01 17.73 9.87
CA GLU A 62 5.24 17.80 10.64
C GLU A 62 6.01 16.48 10.61
N GLN A 63 5.31 15.35 10.69
CA GLN A 63 5.91 14.02 10.54
C GLN A 63 6.50 13.82 9.14
N LEU A 64 5.77 14.24 8.10
CA LEU A 64 6.27 14.20 6.72
C LEU A 64 7.48 15.11 6.49
N ALA A 65 7.48 16.31 7.09
CA ALA A 65 8.58 17.25 6.98
C ALA A 65 9.83 16.81 7.78
N ALA A 66 9.65 16.00 8.82
CA ALA A 66 10.74 15.45 9.62
C ALA A 66 11.41 14.21 9.02
N MET A 67 10.87 13.65 7.94
CA MET A 67 11.42 12.48 7.26
C MET A 67 12.75 12.85 6.59
N ASP A 68 13.78 12.04 6.87
CA ASP A 68 15.11 12.12 6.26
C ASP A 68 15.49 10.74 5.74
N VAL A 69 15.53 10.59 4.42
CA VAL A 69 15.72 9.30 3.76
C VAL A 69 17.03 8.62 4.16
N GLU A 70 18.14 9.38 4.24
CA GLU A 70 19.44 8.80 4.56
C GLU A 70 19.52 8.36 6.03
N LYS A 71 19.08 9.21 6.92
CA LYS A 71 19.08 8.93 8.36
C LYS A 71 18.12 7.80 8.73
N ASP A 72 16.97 7.76 8.10
CA ASP A 72 15.97 6.73 8.38
C ASP A 72 16.34 5.40 7.71
N LEU A 73 16.99 5.42 6.55
CA LEU A 73 17.59 4.24 5.91
C LEU A 73 18.62 3.57 6.81
N GLU A 74 19.55 4.35 7.40
CA GLU A 74 20.56 3.79 8.30
C GLU A 74 19.94 3.17 9.56
N LYS A 75 18.92 3.78 10.14
CA LYS A 75 18.17 3.20 11.25
C LYS A 75 17.45 1.91 10.84
N ALA A 76 16.81 1.92 9.65
CA ALA A 76 16.08 0.76 9.14
C ALA A 76 17.03 -0.42 8.88
N LYS A 77 18.22 -0.19 8.31
CA LYS A 77 19.25 -1.20 8.15
C LYS A 77 19.67 -1.82 9.47
N ALA A 78 19.85 -1.00 10.51
CA ALA A 78 20.30 -1.45 11.81
C ALA A 78 19.31 -2.39 12.52
N VAL A 79 18.02 -2.30 12.20
CA VAL A 79 16.96 -3.13 12.82
C VAL A 79 16.38 -4.19 11.89
N SER A 80 16.89 -4.28 10.65
CA SER A 80 16.39 -5.25 9.67
C SER A 80 16.85 -6.66 10.02
N TYR A 81 15.88 -7.53 10.30
CA TYR A 81 16.14 -8.96 10.53
C TYR A 81 16.73 -9.66 9.31
N ASP A 82 16.26 -9.33 8.11
CA ASP A 82 16.71 -9.94 6.87
C ASP A 82 18.20 -9.63 6.59
N LEU A 83 18.60 -8.37 6.82
CA LEU A 83 20.02 -8.00 6.70
C LEU A 83 20.88 -8.65 7.78
N TYR A 84 20.36 -8.76 8.99
CA TYR A 84 21.04 -9.46 10.07
C TYR A 84 21.24 -10.95 9.74
N ALA A 85 20.20 -11.64 9.25
CA ALA A 85 20.29 -13.04 8.85
C ALA A 85 21.27 -13.26 7.67
N ALA A 86 21.23 -12.37 6.66
CA ALA A 86 22.17 -12.41 5.55
C ALA A 86 23.63 -12.17 6.01
N LYS A 87 23.82 -11.30 7.00
CA LYS A 87 25.13 -11.04 7.60
C LYS A 87 25.66 -12.27 8.35
N LEU A 88 24.83 -12.94 9.17
CA LEU A 88 25.21 -14.18 9.84
C LEU A 88 25.64 -15.25 8.84
N THR A 89 24.90 -15.43 7.76
CA THR A 89 25.26 -16.39 6.69
C THR A 89 26.63 -16.06 6.08
N LEU A 90 26.95 -14.78 5.93
CA LEU A 90 28.27 -14.36 5.44
C LEU A 90 29.36 -14.61 6.49
N GLU A 91 29.11 -14.35 7.76
CA GLU A 91 30.03 -14.60 8.87
C GLU A 91 30.35 -16.09 8.99
N ASP A 92 29.35 -16.98 8.92
CA ASP A 92 29.52 -18.44 8.93
C ASP A 92 30.38 -18.91 7.74
N ALA A 93 30.11 -18.39 6.55
CA ALA A 93 30.90 -18.71 5.35
C ALA A 93 32.35 -18.19 5.43
N ASP A 94 32.56 -17.05 6.08
CA ASP A 94 33.88 -16.47 6.30
C ASP A 94 34.69 -17.30 7.31
N GLU A 95 34.08 -17.77 8.38
CA GLU A 95 34.72 -18.69 9.34
C GLU A 95 35.06 -20.02 8.68
N GLU A 96 34.11 -20.64 7.96
CA GLU A 96 34.38 -21.90 7.23
C GLU A 96 35.53 -21.72 6.22
N TYR A 97 35.57 -20.58 5.51
CA TYR A 97 36.65 -20.29 4.58
C TYR A 97 38.01 -20.17 5.29
N LYS A 98 38.11 -19.42 6.40
CA LYS A 98 39.35 -19.20 7.14
C LYS A 98 39.91 -20.52 7.69
N ASP A 99 39.04 -21.34 8.29
CA ASP A 99 39.43 -22.60 8.87
C ASP A 99 39.93 -23.59 7.81
N LYS A 100 39.10 -23.87 6.80
CA LYS A 100 39.43 -24.85 5.76
C LYS A 100 40.51 -24.38 4.81
N ALA A 101 40.56 -23.12 4.48
CA ALA A 101 41.60 -22.59 3.61
C ALA A 101 42.99 -22.66 4.25
N GLY A 102 43.04 -22.44 5.59
CA GLY A 102 44.26 -22.60 6.38
C GLY A 102 44.75 -24.06 6.37
N ASP A 103 43.86 -25.01 6.67
CA ASP A 103 44.17 -26.44 6.67
C ASP A 103 44.62 -26.98 5.31
N LEU A 104 44.04 -26.45 4.22
CA LEU A 104 44.33 -26.83 2.83
C LEU A 104 45.50 -26.05 2.22
N GLY A 105 46.16 -25.19 3.00
CA GLY A 105 47.33 -24.41 2.59
C GLY A 105 47.07 -23.40 1.46
N TYR A 106 45.84 -22.92 1.31
CA TYR A 106 45.44 -21.96 0.23
C TYR A 106 45.77 -22.45 -1.18
N ASN A 107 45.72 -23.79 -1.38
CA ASN A 107 46.10 -24.38 -2.65
C ASN A 107 44.98 -24.29 -3.68
N GLU A 108 45.20 -23.49 -4.74
CA GLU A 108 44.25 -23.29 -5.85
C GLU A 108 44.11 -24.51 -6.78
N ASP A 109 44.98 -25.51 -6.67
CA ASP A 109 44.81 -26.79 -7.37
C ASP A 109 43.94 -27.77 -6.58
N ASN A 110 43.61 -27.47 -5.34
CA ASN A 110 42.76 -28.29 -4.51
C ASN A 110 41.27 -27.96 -4.68
N TYR A 111 40.50 -28.94 -5.16
CA TYR A 111 39.07 -28.79 -5.39
C TYR A 111 38.27 -28.39 -4.13
N GLU A 112 38.61 -28.90 -2.96
CA GLU A 112 37.93 -28.54 -1.71
C GLU A 112 38.19 -27.07 -1.33
N TYR A 113 39.43 -26.60 -1.50
CA TYR A 113 39.74 -25.17 -1.30
C TYR A 113 38.94 -24.27 -2.24
N ILE A 114 38.90 -24.61 -3.55
CA ILE A 114 38.16 -23.85 -4.54
C ILE A 114 36.66 -23.80 -4.18
N ALA A 115 36.08 -24.91 -3.75
CA ALA A 115 34.67 -25.00 -3.39
C ALA A 115 34.32 -24.08 -2.20
N VAL A 116 35.17 -24.07 -1.16
CA VAL A 116 34.98 -23.22 0.02
C VAL A 116 35.17 -21.75 -0.33
N LYS A 117 36.19 -21.41 -1.13
CA LYS A 117 36.43 -20.06 -1.64
C LYS A 117 35.22 -19.52 -2.41
N HIS A 118 34.66 -20.33 -3.32
CA HIS A 118 33.48 -19.92 -4.08
C HIS A 118 32.24 -19.77 -3.21
N ARG A 119 32.05 -20.60 -2.20
CA ARG A 119 30.95 -20.47 -1.25
C ARG A 119 31.02 -19.17 -0.46
N TRP A 120 32.20 -18.84 0.04
CA TRP A 120 32.45 -17.56 0.70
C TRP A 120 32.18 -16.36 -0.22
N GLN A 121 32.71 -16.39 -1.47
CA GLN A 121 32.45 -15.35 -2.44
C GLN A 121 30.95 -15.22 -2.76
N ALA A 122 30.23 -16.34 -2.93
CA ALA A 122 28.79 -16.33 -3.16
C ALA A 122 28.03 -15.72 -1.99
N ALA A 123 28.43 -16.01 -0.74
CA ALA A 123 27.85 -15.39 0.45
C ALA A 123 28.06 -13.87 0.49
N GLN A 124 29.27 -13.40 0.09
CA GLN A 124 29.54 -11.96 -0.03
C GLN A 124 28.61 -11.28 -1.07
N TYR A 125 28.47 -11.89 -2.26
CA TYR A 125 27.58 -11.36 -3.29
C TYR A 125 26.13 -11.35 -2.83
N THR A 126 25.69 -12.41 -2.13
CA THR A 126 24.32 -12.50 -1.61
C THR A 126 24.06 -11.42 -0.55
N TYR A 127 24.97 -11.20 0.38
CA TYR A 127 24.86 -10.14 1.37
C TYR A 127 24.83 -8.74 0.71
N ASN A 128 25.73 -8.46 -0.22
CA ASN A 128 25.77 -7.18 -0.92
C ASN A 128 24.48 -6.93 -1.72
N ALA A 129 23.96 -7.97 -2.38
CA ALA A 129 22.70 -7.88 -3.10
C ALA A 129 21.51 -7.65 -2.13
N ALA A 130 21.50 -8.28 -0.96
CA ALA A 130 20.49 -8.05 0.06
C ALA A 130 20.49 -6.60 0.55
N VAL A 131 21.66 -6.02 0.81
CA VAL A 131 21.82 -4.61 1.20
C VAL A 131 21.31 -3.67 0.09
N GLN A 132 21.72 -3.91 -1.17
CA GLN A 132 21.26 -3.09 -2.29
C GLN A 132 19.75 -3.17 -2.52
N ASN A 133 19.18 -4.37 -2.45
CA ASN A 133 17.75 -4.57 -2.61
C ASN A 133 16.96 -3.91 -1.47
N PHE A 134 17.47 -3.97 -0.23
CA PHE A 134 16.89 -3.27 0.89
C PHE A 134 16.87 -1.76 0.68
N GLU A 135 18.00 -1.17 0.25
CA GLU A 135 18.09 0.25 -0.05
C GLU A 135 17.12 0.68 -1.15
N LEU A 136 17.05 -0.08 -2.24
CA LEU A 136 16.12 0.19 -3.33
C LEU A 136 14.67 0.15 -2.86
N SER A 137 14.31 -0.89 -2.10
CA SER A 137 12.95 -1.04 -1.57
C SER A 137 12.60 0.08 -0.59
N PHE A 138 13.52 0.46 0.28
CA PHE A 138 13.32 1.56 1.23
C PHE A 138 13.12 2.90 0.51
N ARG A 139 13.96 3.22 -0.47
CA ARG A 139 13.83 4.45 -1.27
C ARG A 139 12.53 4.48 -2.06
N SER A 140 12.14 3.37 -2.68
CA SER A 140 10.87 3.25 -3.38
C SER A 140 9.67 3.46 -2.45
N LEU A 141 9.73 2.93 -1.22
CA LEU A 141 8.69 3.16 -0.22
C LEU A 141 8.64 4.63 0.20
N TYR A 142 9.79 5.26 0.40
CA TYR A 142 9.90 6.66 0.74
C TYR A 142 9.29 7.56 -0.36
N ASP A 143 9.64 7.32 -1.63
CA ASP A 143 9.06 8.02 -2.78
C ASP A 143 7.54 7.82 -2.88
N SER A 144 7.07 6.61 -2.55
CA SER A 144 5.64 6.31 -2.49
C SER A 144 4.92 7.14 -1.42
N VAL A 145 5.50 7.29 -0.24
CA VAL A 145 4.95 8.15 0.84
C VAL A 145 4.84 9.59 0.37
N GLN A 146 5.86 10.14 -0.29
CA GLN A 146 5.84 11.49 -0.84
C GLN A 146 4.76 11.66 -1.93
N SER A 147 4.65 10.67 -2.81
CA SER A 147 3.62 10.65 -3.85
C SER A 147 2.21 10.61 -3.26
N TYR A 148 1.96 9.73 -2.27
CA TYR A 148 0.65 9.66 -1.61
C TYR A 148 0.33 10.92 -0.79
N ALA A 149 1.31 11.54 -0.15
CA ALA A 149 1.12 12.81 0.54
C ALA A 149 0.69 13.92 -0.44
N SER A 150 1.31 13.97 -1.62
CA SER A 150 0.94 14.92 -2.68
C SER A 150 -0.45 14.64 -3.24
N ALA A 151 -0.78 13.36 -3.49
CA ALA A 151 -2.09 12.94 -3.97
C ALA A 151 -3.20 13.25 -2.93
N LEU A 152 -2.93 13.00 -1.64
CA LEU A 152 -3.86 13.34 -0.56
C LEU A 152 -4.13 14.85 -0.50
N ASN A 153 -3.09 15.67 -0.65
CA ASN A 153 -3.25 17.12 -0.66
C ASN A 153 -4.08 17.58 -1.88
N ALA A 154 -3.83 17.02 -3.05
CA ALA A 154 -4.61 17.29 -4.25
C ALA A 154 -6.08 16.88 -4.07
N ALA A 155 -6.34 15.69 -3.51
CA ALA A 155 -7.69 15.22 -3.23
C ALA A 155 -8.43 16.12 -2.20
N LYS A 156 -7.74 16.62 -1.18
CA LYS A 156 -8.32 17.57 -0.22
C LYS A 156 -8.74 18.88 -0.91
N VAL A 157 -7.90 19.40 -1.79
CA VAL A 157 -8.21 20.62 -2.55
C VAL A 157 -9.42 20.39 -3.49
N SER A 158 -9.45 19.23 -4.19
CA SER A 158 -10.59 18.87 -5.03
C SER A 158 -11.89 18.78 -4.23
N LEU A 159 -11.85 18.11 -3.06
CA LEU A 159 -13.01 17.99 -2.18
C LEU A 159 -13.54 19.38 -1.72
N GLU A 160 -12.66 20.33 -1.42
CA GLU A 160 -13.08 21.69 -1.05
C GLU A 160 -13.69 22.44 -2.24
N CYS A 161 -13.22 22.21 -3.47
CA CYS A 161 -13.85 22.75 -4.68
C CYS A 161 -15.26 22.16 -4.85
N GLU A 162 -15.42 20.84 -4.81
CA GLU A 162 -16.72 20.18 -4.96
C GLU A 162 -17.73 20.61 -3.87
N ARG A 163 -17.27 20.79 -2.63
CA ARG A 163 -18.11 21.33 -1.56
C ARG A 163 -18.58 22.76 -1.86
N SER A 164 -17.70 23.58 -2.43
CA SER A 164 -18.04 24.95 -2.80
C SER A 164 -19.04 24.97 -3.97
N ASP A 165 -18.85 24.08 -4.94
CA ASP A 165 -19.75 23.94 -6.10
C ASP A 165 -21.14 23.43 -5.67
N LEU A 166 -21.20 22.44 -4.76
CA LEU A 166 -22.46 22.00 -4.17
C LEU A 166 -23.17 23.13 -3.41
N ALA A 167 -22.44 23.89 -2.59
CA ALA A 167 -23.04 25.04 -1.88
C ALA A 167 -23.59 26.10 -2.85
N ALA A 168 -22.89 26.35 -3.97
CA ALA A 168 -23.39 27.25 -5.02
C ALA A 168 -24.61 26.65 -5.74
N ALA A 169 -24.67 25.35 -5.98
CA ALA A 169 -25.82 24.68 -6.57
C ALA A 169 -27.03 24.74 -5.63
N GLN A 170 -26.85 24.50 -4.34
CA GLN A 170 -27.92 24.64 -3.33
C GLN A 170 -28.52 26.05 -3.33
N LEU A 171 -27.68 27.10 -3.32
CA LEU A 171 -28.14 28.49 -3.38
C LEU A 171 -28.93 28.79 -4.66
N ARG A 172 -28.47 28.27 -5.81
CA ARG A 172 -29.17 28.43 -7.11
C ARG A 172 -30.51 27.71 -7.12
N TYR A 173 -30.60 26.56 -6.50
CA TYR A 173 -31.85 25.81 -6.35
C TYR A 173 -32.84 26.57 -5.48
N GLU A 174 -32.42 27.10 -4.33
CA GLU A 174 -33.25 27.96 -3.48
C GLU A 174 -33.77 29.19 -4.18
N GLN A 175 -32.98 29.75 -5.10
CA GLN A 175 -33.40 30.89 -5.98
C GLN A 175 -34.28 30.46 -7.16
N GLY A 176 -34.55 29.18 -7.34
CA GLY A 176 -35.33 28.64 -8.44
C GLY A 176 -34.65 28.73 -9.83
N THR A 177 -33.31 28.88 -9.85
CA THR A 177 -32.55 29.03 -11.11
C THR A 177 -32.05 27.73 -11.71
N ILE A 178 -32.05 26.65 -10.93
CA ILE A 178 -31.74 25.27 -11.36
C ILE A 178 -32.83 24.29 -10.92
N SER A 179 -32.92 23.16 -11.61
CA SER A 179 -33.87 22.08 -11.27
C SER A 179 -33.35 21.22 -10.12
N GLU A 180 -34.27 20.50 -9.48
CA GLU A 180 -33.94 19.49 -8.45
C GLU A 180 -32.96 18.42 -8.99
N ASN A 181 -33.14 17.97 -10.24
CA ASN A 181 -32.22 17.03 -10.87
C ASN A 181 -30.79 17.59 -11.00
N ALA A 182 -30.65 18.89 -11.26
CA ALA A 182 -29.35 19.53 -11.35
C ALA A 182 -28.67 19.64 -9.98
N LEU A 183 -29.46 19.83 -8.90
CA LEU A 183 -28.94 19.78 -7.53
C LEU A 183 -28.48 18.37 -7.18
N HIS A 184 -29.28 17.33 -7.47
CA HIS A 184 -28.88 15.94 -7.23
C HIS A 184 -27.62 15.53 -7.99
N THR A 185 -27.45 16.05 -9.22
CA THR A 185 -26.18 15.81 -9.95
C THR A 185 -24.97 16.39 -9.20
N ALA A 186 -25.09 17.59 -8.65
CA ALA A 186 -24.02 18.19 -7.85
C ALA A 186 -23.78 17.46 -6.51
N GLU A 187 -24.84 16.88 -5.92
CA GLU A 187 -24.69 16.02 -4.74
C GLU A 187 -23.94 14.73 -5.08
N ASP A 188 -24.27 14.09 -6.22
CA ASP A 188 -23.61 12.85 -6.68
C ASP A 188 -22.12 13.09 -7.02
N GLU A 189 -21.79 14.25 -7.61
CA GLU A 189 -20.41 14.64 -7.92
C GLU A 189 -19.53 14.74 -6.66
N LEU A 190 -20.08 15.16 -5.52
CA LEU A 190 -19.35 15.20 -4.25
C LEU A 190 -18.94 13.79 -3.73
N TYR A 191 -19.67 12.73 -4.13
CA TYR A 191 -19.44 11.36 -3.65
C TYR A 191 -18.67 10.48 -4.64
N THR A 192 -18.29 10.98 -5.81
CA THR A 192 -17.49 10.27 -6.81
C THR A 192 -16.03 10.67 -6.77
#